data_8c69679f9ef2594019d26d7918872eed
#
_entry.id   8c69679f9ef2594019d26d7918872eed
#
_cell.length_a   1.000
_cell.length_b   1.000
_cell.length_c   1.000
_cell.angle_alpha   90.00
_cell.angle_beta   90.00
_cell.angle_gamma   90.00
#
_symmetry.space_group_name_H-M   'P 1'
#
loop_
_entity.id
_entity.type
_entity.pdbx_description
1 polymer ?
#
loop_
_entity_poly.entity_id
_entity_poly.type
_entity_poly.pdbx_seq_one_letter_code
_entity_poly.pdbx_strand_id
1 'polypeptide(L)'
;MSMNKILILGGTGFVGRHLCEKLAERSCRATVVTRRRESARHLQMLPLVDIAELRPHDSLALTRLLAEHDAVVNLVAILHGNQEAFDKIHVQLPLELVKACDAAGQTRIVHISSLGASVDAPSMYQRSKARGEAVLFGAGLDVSVLRPSVIFGAEDKFLNTFASLQKLFPVIPLAGSTARFQPVWVEDVASALVRCLEDKATIGKTYEACGPEVFTLKQLVQLAGRYSGVNDGEGRPIIGLPDALARLQAALMELAPGEPIMSRDNLDAMKADNVASGALPGLEALGITPSALGAIAPFYLGAQGLRSGLMAKRMTAGRF
;
A
#
# COMPACT_ATOMS: atom_id res chain seq x y z
N MET A 1 -8.33 -20.55 16.84
CA MET A 1 -7.04 -20.31 17.50
C MET A 1 -6.79 -18.81 17.43
N SER A 2 -6.51 -18.15 18.55
CA SER A 2 -6.08 -16.76 18.53
C SER A 2 -4.69 -16.69 17.89
N MET A 3 -4.51 -15.88 16.83
CA MET A 3 -3.18 -15.61 16.29
C MET A 3 -2.47 -14.65 17.25
N ASN A 4 -1.34 -15.06 17.79
CA ASN A 4 -0.63 -14.31 18.82
C ASN A 4 0.67 -13.69 18.33
N LYS A 5 1.24 -14.22 17.24
CA LYS A 5 2.55 -13.81 16.73
C LYS A 5 2.57 -13.81 15.21
N ILE A 6 2.70 -12.63 14.60
CA ILE A 6 2.62 -12.41 13.14
C ILE A 6 3.98 -11.95 12.61
N LEU A 7 4.47 -12.59 11.55
CA LEU A 7 5.64 -12.15 10.81
C LEU A 7 5.22 -11.18 9.70
N ILE A 8 5.90 -10.02 9.58
CA ILE A 8 5.54 -8.99 8.59
C ILE A 8 6.75 -8.69 7.70
N LEU A 9 6.64 -9.04 6.44
CA LEU A 9 7.57 -8.61 5.39
C LEU A 9 7.11 -7.28 4.83
N GLY A 10 7.98 -6.27 4.79
CA GLY A 10 7.62 -4.91 4.36
C GLY A 10 6.90 -4.07 5.43
N GLY A 11 6.95 -4.48 6.70
CA GLY A 11 6.30 -3.81 7.81
C GLY A 11 6.84 -2.40 8.12
N THR A 12 8.01 -2.03 7.61
CA THR A 12 8.57 -0.67 7.74
C THR A 12 7.94 0.35 6.79
N GLY A 13 7.09 -0.09 5.87
CA GLY A 13 6.39 0.76 4.91
C GLY A 13 5.12 1.39 5.48
N PHE A 14 4.47 2.21 4.64
CA PHE A 14 3.25 2.94 4.98
C PHE A 14 2.14 2.04 5.53
N VAL A 15 1.71 1.02 4.80
CA VAL A 15 0.66 0.07 5.26
C VAL A 15 1.14 -0.75 6.45
N GLY A 16 2.42 -1.13 6.46
CA GLY A 16 2.98 -1.99 7.51
C GLY A 16 2.96 -1.34 8.89
N ARG A 17 3.19 -0.03 8.98
CA ARG A 17 3.08 0.71 10.23
C ARG A 17 1.67 0.64 10.81
N HIS A 18 0.65 0.95 10.01
CA HIS A 18 -0.76 0.90 10.45
C HIS A 18 -1.20 -0.52 10.82
N LEU A 19 -0.69 -1.53 10.10
CA LEU A 19 -0.90 -2.92 10.49
C LEU A 19 -0.29 -3.24 11.87
N CYS A 20 0.95 -2.79 12.14
CA CYS A 20 1.58 -2.99 13.44
C CYS A 20 0.80 -2.31 14.57
N GLU A 21 0.30 -1.09 14.35
CA GLU A 21 -0.54 -0.36 15.31
C GLU A 21 -1.82 -1.17 15.63
N LYS A 22 -2.54 -1.66 14.60
CA LYS A 22 -3.75 -2.49 14.78
C LYS A 22 -3.51 -3.84 15.44
N LEU A 23 -2.38 -4.48 15.19
CA LEU A 23 -2.01 -5.74 15.86
C LEU A 23 -1.68 -5.48 17.34
N ALA A 24 -0.97 -4.39 17.64
CA ALA A 24 -0.68 -4.00 19.02
C ALA A 24 -1.95 -3.70 19.83
N GLU A 25 -2.95 -3.01 19.23
CA GLU A 25 -4.27 -2.78 19.84
C GLU A 25 -5.00 -4.09 20.21
N ARG A 26 -4.73 -5.16 19.45
CA ARG A 26 -5.30 -6.52 19.69
C ARG A 26 -4.44 -7.40 20.57
N SER A 27 -3.41 -6.84 21.19
CA SER A 27 -2.43 -7.58 21.99
C SER A 27 -1.74 -8.71 21.20
N CYS A 28 -1.65 -8.57 19.87
CA CYS A 28 -0.98 -9.50 18.98
C CYS A 28 0.47 -9.03 18.75
N ARG A 29 1.43 -9.90 18.95
CA ARG A 29 2.85 -9.60 18.72
C ARG A 29 3.15 -9.60 17.23
N ALA A 30 3.87 -8.58 16.75
CA ALA A 30 4.35 -8.48 15.38
C ALA A 30 5.87 -8.53 15.32
N THR A 31 6.44 -9.35 14.45
CA THR A 31 7.87 -9.30 14.11
C THR A 31 8.03 -8.74 12.71
N VAL A 32 8.61 -7.55 12.61
CA VAL A 32 8.84 -6.87 11.33
C VAL A 32 10.22 -7.22 10.80
N VAL A 33 10.24 -7.82 9.61
CA VAL A 33 11.48 -8.12 8.91
C VAL A 33 11.94 -6.91 8.13
N THR A 34 13.19 -6.51 8.32
CA THR A 34 13.81 -5.39 7.61
C THR A 34 15.24 -5.73 7.18
N ARG A 35 15.72 -5.06 6.13
CA ARG A 35 17.11 -5.14 5.67
C ARG A 35 18.05 -4.22 6.45
N ARG A 36 17.50 -3.19 7.10
CA ARG A 36 18.21 -2.18 7.89
C ARG A 36 17.37 -1.80 9.10
N ARG A 37 17.88 -2.01 10.29
CA ARG A 37 17.16 -1.73 11.54
C ARG A 37 16.77 -0.25 11.68
N GLU A 38 17.56 0.65 11.10
CA GLU A 38 17.28 2.10 11.11
C GLU A 38 15.97 2.47 10.39
N SER A 39 15.57 1.71 9.37
CA SER A 39 14.32 1.92 8.65
C SER A 39 13.07 1.63 9.52
N ALA A 40 13.24 0.92 10.62
CA ALA A 40 12.17 0.55 11.55
C ALA A 40 12.10 1.45 12.80
N ARG A 41 12.84 2.56 12.89
CA ARG A 41 12.88 3.43 14.09
C ARG A 41 11.50 3.88 14.55
N HIS A 42 10.61 4.20 13.61
CA HIS A 42 9.26 4.66 13.90
C HIS A 42 8.36 3.57 14.50
N LEU A 43 8.71 2.28 14.35
CA LEU A 43 8.00 1.15 14.92
C LEU A 43 8.47 0.79 16.34
N GLN A 44 9.67 1.22 16.74
CA GLN A 44 10.25 0.88 18.03
C GLN A 44 9.48 1.44 19.24
N MET A 45 8.61 2.44 19.00
CA MET A 45 7.75 3.03 20.01
C MET A 45 6.44 2.24 20.21
N LEU A 46 6.13 1.29 19.31
CA LEU A 46 4.92 0.48 19.41
C LEU A 46 5.15 -0.70 20.36
N PRO A 47 4.22 -0.97 21.27
CA PRO A 47 4.29 -2.16 22.12
C PRO A 47 4.12 -3.41 21.25
N LEU A 48 4.70 -4.52 21.69
CA LEU A 48 4.58 -5.83 21.05
C LEU A 48 5.10 -5.90 19.60
N VAL A 49 5.93 -4.94 19.18
CA VAL A 49 6.57 -4.95 17.87
C VAL A 49 8.06 -5.23 18.01
N ASP A 50 8.48 -6.37 17.49
CA ASP A 50 9.88 -6.78 17.42
C ASP A 50 10.44 -6.52 16.02
N ILE A 51 11.74 -6.20 15.93
CA ILE A 51 12.41 -5.94 14.65
C ILE A 51 13.47 -7.03 14.42
N ALA A 52 13.28 -7.80 13.36
CA ALA A 52 14.23 -8.78 12.86
C ALA A 52 14.97 -8.24 11.65
N GLU A 53 16.29 -8.11 11.75
CA GLU A 53 17.13 -7.73 10.61
C GLU A 53 17.58 -8.99 9.85
N LEU A 54 17.17 -9.10 8.58
CA LEU A 54 17.55 -10.18 7.70
C LEU A 54 18.31 -9.65 6.48
N ARG A 55 19.37 -10.36 6.10
CA ARG A 55 20.01 -10.11 4.81
C ARG A 55 19.10 -10.58 3.66
N PRO A 56 19.15 -9.91 2.50
CA PRO A 56 18.47 -10.41 1.31
C PRO A 56 18.89 -11.86 1.03
N HIS A 57 17.92 -12.72 0.70
CA HIS A 57 18.11 -14.13 0.37
C HIS A 57 18.61 -15.03 1.53
N ASP A 58 18.52 -14.59 2.79
CA ASP A 58 18.77 -15.47 3.95
C ASP A 58 17.53 -16.36 4.22
N SER A 59 17.37 -17.38 3.37
CA SER A 59 16.23 -18.30 3.43
C SER A 59 16.20 -19.09 4.75
N LEU A 60 17.36 -19.42 5.32
CA LEU A 60 17.43 -20.18 6.57
C LEU A 60 16.94 -19.37 7.76
N ALA A 61 17.35 -18.09 7.85
CA ALA A 61 16.86 -17.21 8.90
C ALA A 61 15.35 -16.91 8.74
N LEU A 62 14.87 -16.74 7.50
CA LEU A 62 13.44 -16.58 7.22
C LEU A 62 12.65 -17.82 7.65
N THR A 63 13.10 -19.03 7.32
CA THR A 63 12.46 -20.29 7.72
C THR A 63 12.37 -20.42 9.25
N ARG A 64 13.44 -20.08 9.97
CA ARG A 64 13.42 -20.10 11.44
C ARG A 64 12.40 -19.12 12.02
N LEU A 65 12.33 -17.92 11.48
CA LEU A 65 11.31 -16.95 11.93
C LEU A 65 9.90 -17.47 11.64
N LEU A 66 9.64 -17.99 10.44
CA LEU A 66 8.34 -18.54 10.08
C LEU A 66 7.88 -19.65 11.01
N ALA A 67 8.78 -20.53 11.42
CA ALA A 67 8.48 -21.62 12.35
C ALA A 67 8.03 -21.15 13.75
N GLU A 68 8.35 -19.90 14.12
CA GLU A 68 7.98 -19.31 15.41
C GLU A 68 6.74 -18.41 15.36
N HIS A 69 6.07 -18.30 14.18
CA HIS A 69 4.96 -17.38 13.97
C HIS A 69 3.71 -18.13 13.51
N ASP A 70 2.53 -17.60 13.84
CA ASP A 70 1.23 -18.22 13.49
C ASP A 70 0.82 -17.90 12.04
N ALA A 71 1.31 -16.80 11.48
CA ALA A 71 1.05 -16.37 10.09
C ALA A 71 2.12 -15.40 9.61
N VAL A 72 2.17 -15.22 8.28
CA VAL A 72 3.00 -14.18 7.65
C VAL A 72 2.16 -13.24 6.80
N VAL A 73 2.48 -11.93 6.90
CA VAL A 73 1.91 -10.89 6.03
C VAL A 73 2.99 -10.39 5.09
N ASN A 74 2.75 -10.49 3.78
CA ASN A 74 3.66 -9.98 2.76
C ASN A 74 3.14 -8.67 2.17
N LEU A 75 3.78 -7.57 2.54
CA LEU A 75 3.51 -6.21 2.08
C LEU A 75 4.60 -5.67 1.14
N VAL A 76 5.60 -6.50 0.79
CA VAL A 76 6.74 -6.04 0.01
C VAL A 76 6.32 -5.78 -1.43
N ALA A 77 6.55 -4.55 -1.89
CA ALA A 77 6.34 -4.15 -3.28
C ALA A 77 7.28 -3.01 -3.68
N ILE A 78 7.49 -2.86 -4.97
CA ILE A 78 8.06 -1.67 -5.60
C ILE A 78 7.05 -1.13 -6.61
N LEU A 79 6.99 0.20 -6.76
CA LEU A 79 6.05 0.87 -7.67
C LEU A 79 6.70 1.33 -8.97
N HIS A 80 8.03 1.30 -9.02
CA HIS A 80 8.83 1.73 -10.17
C HIS A 80 9.97 0.74 -10.41
N GLY A 81 10.33 0.54 -11.65
CA GLY A 81 11.41 -0.34 -12.05
C GLY A 81 11.22 -0.90 -13.45
N ASN A 82 12.16 -1.73 -13.87
CA ASN A 82 12.05 -2.52 -15.08
C ASN A 82 11.42 -3.90 -14.78
N GLN A 83 11.20 -4.69 -15.82
CA GLN A 83 10.60 -6.03 -15.71
C GLN A 83 11.37 -6.93 -14.73
N GLU A 84 12.71 -6.90 -14.77
CA GLU A 84 13.56 -7.70 -13.89
C GLU A 84 13.39 -7.32 -12.41
N ALA A 85 13.35 -6.02 -12.11
CA ALA A 85 13.13 -5.51 -10.76
C ALA A 85 11.75 -5.91 -10.23
N PHE A 86 10.71 -5.79 -11.05
CA PHE A 86 9.37 -6.23 -10.71
C PHE A 86 9.32 -7.75 -10.47
N ASP A 87 9.94 -8.54 -11.33
CA ASP A 87 9.96 -10.01 -11.20
C ASP A 87 10.70 -10.45 -9.94
N LYS A 88 11.81 -9.81 -9.63
CA LYS A 88 12.57 -10.10 -8.42
C LYS A 88 11.74 -9.91 -7.16
N ILE A 89 10.96 -8.83 -7.09
CA ILE A 89 10.22 -8.47 -5.87
C ILE A 89 8.82 -9.09 -5.85
N HIS A 90 8.12 -9.15 -6.98
CA HIS A 90 6.73 -9.56 -6.99
C HIS A 90 6.53 -11.05 -7.34
N VAL A 91 7.57 -11.73 -7.88
CA VAL A 91 7.50 -13.14 -8.24
C VAL A 91 8.52 -13.98 -7.48
N GLN A 92 9.80 -13.61 -7.51
CA GLN A 92 10.85 -14.41 -6.87
C GLN A 92 10.75 -14.38 -5.35
N LEU A 93 10.47 -13.21 -4.74
CA LEU A 93 10.26 -13.14 -3.29
C LEU A 93 9.07 -14.00 -2.81
N PRO A 94 7.88 -13.99 -3.45
CA PRO A 94 6.83 -14.97 -3.17
C PRO A 94 7.26 -16.43 -3.32
N LEU A 95 8.06 -16.79 -4.34
CA LEU A 95 8.61 -18.13 -4.48
C LEU A 95 9.54 -18.53 -3.33
N GLU A 96 10.41 -17.61 -2.90
CA GLU A 96 11.30 -17.81 -1.74
C GLU A 96 10.47 -17.95 -0.45
N LEU A 97 9.42 -17.13 -0.30
CA LEU A 97 8.50 -17.19 0.84
C LEU A 97 7.77 -18.54 0.91
N VAL A 98 7.24 -19.04 -0.21
CA VAL A 98 6.59 -20.36 -0.30
C VAL A 98 7.54 -21.46 0.15
N LYS A 99 8.77 -21.48 -0.38
CA LYS A 99 9.77 -22.49 0.02
C LYS A 99 10.11 -22.42 1.52
N ALA A 100 10.21 -21.22 2.05
CA ALA A 100 10.51 -21.03 3.47
C ALA A 100 9.32 -21.42 4.37
N CYS A 101 8.08 -21.14 3.94
CA CYS A 101 6.85 -21.57 4.60
C CYS A 101 6.73 -23.10 4.64
N ASP A 102 6.95 -23.76 3.50
CA ASP A 102 6.93 -25.22 3.39
C ASP A 102 7.96 -25.85 4.33
N ALA A 103 9.20 -25.37 4.30
CA ALA A 103 10.27 -25.86 5.18
C ALA A 103 10.03 -25.58 6.67
N ALA A 104 9.24 -24.55 7.02
CA ALA A 104 8.90 -24.19 8.39
C ALA A 104 7.61 -24.88 8.91
N GLY A 105 6.83 -25.51 8.03
CA GLY A 105 5.49 -26.00 8.33
C GLY A 105 4.46 -24.86 8.53
N GLN A 106 4.77 -23.65 8.04
CA GLN A 106 3.89 -22.49 8.12
C GLN A 106 2.98 -22.42 6.89
N THR A 107 1.67 -22.37 7.08
CA THR A 107 0.71 -22.40 5.96
C THR A 107 0.00 -21.08 5.74
N ARG A 108 -0.18 -20.23 6.76
CA ARG A 108 -1.02 -19.03 6.69
C ARG A 108 -0.29 -17.82 6.12
N ILE A 109 -0.72 -17.35 4.96
CA ILE A 109 -0.19 -16.15 4.29
C ILE A 109 -1.32 -15.16 4.01
N VAL A 110 -1.11 -13.87 4.37
CA VAL A 110 -1.90 -12.75 3.87
C VAL A 110 -1.02 -11.88 2.98
N HIS A 111 -1.44 -11.66 1.74
CA HIS A 111 -0.65 -10.95 0.74
C HIS A 111 -1.35 -9.70 0.23
N ILE A 112 -0.63 -8.57 0.19
CA ILE A 112 -1.07 -7.38 -0.53
C ILE A 112 -0.61 -7.45 -2.00
N SER A 113 -1.59 -7.45 -2.89
CA SER A 113 -1.42 -7.30 -4.33
C SER A 113 -1.76 -5.88 -4.78
N SER A 114 -2.42 -5.72 -5.90
CA SER A 114 -2.94 -4.45 -6.40
C SER A 114 -4.22 -4.64 -7.19
N LEU A 115 -5.11 -3.66 -7.14
CA LEU A 115 -6.27 -3.63 -8.00
C LEU A 115 -5.85 -3.63 -9.47
N GLY A 116 -6.57 -4.38 -10.31
CA GLY A 116 -6.22 -4.56 -11.72
C GLY A 116 -5.08 -5.54 -11.98
N ALA A 117 -4.59 -6.29 -10.97
CA ALA A 117 -3.61 -7.35 -11.18
C ALA A 117 -4.19 -8.43 -12.11
N SER A 118 -3.58 -8.57 -13.29
CA SER A 118 -3.93 -9.54 -14.34
C SER A 118 -2.69 -9.85 -15.17
N VAL A 119 -2.60 -11.05 -15.70
CA VAL A 119 -1.50 -11.45 -16.61
C VAL A 119 -1.52 -10.67 -17.92
N ASP A 120 -2.70 -10.18 -18.33
CA ASP A 120 -2.93 -9.40 -19.54
C ASP A 120 -2.99 -7.89 -19.27
N ALA A 121 -2.68 -7.45 -18.03
CA ALA A 121 -2.72 -6.03 -17.68
C ALA A 121 -1.72 -5.21 -18.52
N PRO A 122 -2.02 -3.93 -18.85
CA PRO A 122 -1.16 -3.12 -19.68
C PRO A 122 0.19 -2.80 -19.02
N SER A 123 0.27 -2.69 -17.68
CA SER A 123 1.51 -2.37 -16.97
C SER A 123 2.30 -3.60 -16.54
N MET A 124 3.63 -3.49 -16.53
CA MET A 124 4.53 -4.52 -16.02
C MET A 124 4.29 -4.78 -14.53
N TYR A 125 4.02 -3.71 -13.78
CA TYR A 125 3.68 -3.78 -12.36
C TYR A 125 2.48 -4.71 -12.10
N GLN A 126 1.34 -4.45 -12.76
CA GLN A 126 0.12 -5.24 -12.57
C GLN A 126 0.31 -6.70 -13.01
N ARG A 127 0.99 -6.94 -14.13
CA ARG A 127 1.32 -8.31 -14.59
C ARG A 127 2.21 -9.05 -13.60
N SER A 128 3.21 -8.37 -13.02
CA SER A 128 4.10 -8.99 -12.04
C SER A 128 3.37 -9.32 -10.73
N LYS A 129 2.44 -8.46 -10.29
CA LYS A 129 1.58 -8.73 -9.12
C LYS A 129 0.71 -9.96 -9.34
N ALA A 130 0.07 -10.07 -10.51
CA ALA A 130 -0.74 -11.25 -10.86
C ALA A 130 0.07 -12.55 -10.85
N ARG A 131 1.32 -12.52 -11.39
CA ARG A 131 2.20 -13.69 -11.35
C ARG A 131 2.62 -14.06 -9.92
N GLY A 132 2.84 -13.07 -9.05
CA GLY A 132 3.11 -13.31 -7.63
C GLY A 132 1.92 -13.96 -6.91
N GLU A 133 0.69 -13.51 -7.18
CA GLU A 133 -0.52 -14.15 -6.67
C GLU A 133 -0.62 -15.62 -7.13
N ALA A 134 -0.38 -15.87 -8.42
CA ALA A 134 -0.42 -17.23 -8.98
C ALA A 134 0.59 -18.18 -8.30
N VAL A 135 1.79 -17.68 -7.97
CA VAL A 135 2.79 -18.43 -7.19
C VAL A 135 2.24 -18.81 -5.81
N LEU A 136 1.65 -17.86 -5.10
CA LEU A 136 1.14 -18.09 -3.75
C LEU A 136 -0.05 -19.06 -3.75
N PHE A 137 -1.03 -18.87 -4.64
CA PHE A 137 -2.20 -19.76 -4.74
C PHE A 137 -1.83 -21.16 -5.24
N GLY A 138 -0.83 -21.28 -6.13
CA GLY A 138 -0.37 -22.56 -6.65
C GLY A 138 0.42 -23.42 -5.66
N ALA A 139 0.77 -22.85 -4.49
CA ALA A 139 1.61 -23.53 -3.51
C ALA A 139 0.84 -24.44 -2.53
N GLY A 140 -0.49 -24.47 -2.57
CA GLY A 140 -1.30 -25.27 -1.63
C GLY A 140 -1.31 -24.75 -0.20
N LEU A 141 -0.93 -23.46 0.00
CA LEU A 141 -0.92 -22.79 1.30
C LEU A 141 -2.24 -22.06 1.59
N ASP A 142 -2.46 -21.70 2.83
CA ASP A 142 -3.62 -20.97 3.32
C ASP A 142 -3.50 -19.46 3.00
N VAL A 143 -3.69 -19.09 1.74
CA VAL A 143 -3.47 -17.74 1.24
C VAL A 143 -4.75 -16.91 1.21
N SER A 144 -4.68 -15.65 1.69
CA SER A 144 -5.67 -14.61 1.39
C SER A 144 -4.97 -13.45 0.69
N VAL A 145 -5.58 -12.91 -0.35
CA VAL A 145 -5.03 -11.79 -1.12
C VAL A 145 -5.92 -10.57 -0.99
N LEU A 146 -5.30 -9.41 -0.74
CA LEU A 146 -5.96 -8.11 -0.77
C LEU A 146 -5.43 -7.30 -1.96
N ARG A 147 -6.32 -6.82 -2.83
CA ARG A 147 -6.02 -5.95 -3.98
C ARG A 147 -6.51 -4.53 -3.71
N PRO A 148 -5.71 -3.67 -3.10
CA PRO A 148 -6.10 -2.29 -2.87
C PRO A 148 -6.07 -1.46 -4.15
N SER A 149 -6.97 -0.49 -4.24
CA SER A 149 -6.81 0.70 -5.07
C SER A 149 -5.69 1.58 -4.51
N VAL A 150 -5.53 2.81 -5.01
CA VAL A 150 -4.56 3.74 -4.45
C VAL A 150 -4.86 4.00 -2.97
N ILE A 151 -3.87 3.77 -2.11
CA ILE A 151 -4.03 3.90 -0.66
C ILE A 151 -3.68 5.32 -0.24
N PHE A 152 -4.58 5.96 0.52
CA PHE A 152 -4.36 7.31 1.05
C PHE A 152 -4.28 7.32 2.58
N GLY A 153 -3.61 8.35 3.13
CA GLY A 153 -3.43 8.57 4.56
C GLY A 153 -2.34 9.60 4.84
N ALA A 154 -2.08 9.88 6.11
CA ALA A 154 -1.18 10.98 6.51
C ALA A 154 0.23 10.91 5.89
N GLU A 155 0.74 9.72 5.63
CA GLU A 155 2.10 9.48 5.12
C GLU A 155 2.09 8.94 3.67
N ASP A 156 0.94 9.04 2.95
CA ASP A 156 0.87 8.59 1.57
C ASP A 156 1.79 9.43 0.66
N LYS A 157 2.32 8.77 -0.38
CA LYS A 157 3.12 9.42 -1.41
C LYS A 157 2.28 9.91 -2.60
N PHE A 158 0.95 9.77 -2.55
CA PHE A 158 0.05 10.12 -3.65
C PHE A 158 -0.56 11.51 -3.47
N LEU A 159 -1.49 11.68 -2.53
CA LEU A 159 -2.14 12.97 -2.30
C LEU A 159 -1.17 14.02 -1.75
N ASN A 160 -0.26 13.62 -0.85
CA ASN A 160 0.76 14.52 -0.31
C ASN A 160 1.72 15.04 -1.39
N THR A 161 2.07 14.21 -2.40
CA THR A 161 2.89 14.66 -3.53
C THR A 161 2.15 15.70 -4.35
N PHE A 162 0.88 15.46 -4.71
CA PHE A 162 0.09 16.43 -5.45
C PHE A 162 -0.17 17.72 -4.68
N ALA A 163 -0.43 17.65 -3.37
CA ALA A 163 -0.53 18.82 -2.52
C ALA A 163 0.76 19.65 -2.51
N SER A 164 1.92 18.99 -2.46
CA SER A 164 3.23 19.64 -2.51
C SER A 164 3.52 20.27 -3.86
N LEU A 165 3.20 19.58 -4.96
CA LEU A 165 3.36 20.13 -6.32
C LEU A 165 2.49 21.36 -6.52
N GLN A 166 1.26 21.37 -6.04
CA GLN A 166 0.38 22.53 -6.15
C GLN A 166 0.84 23.74 -5.31
N LYS A 167 1.56 23.52 -4.21
CA LYS A 167 2.21 24.60 -3.46
C LYS A 167 3.37 25.22 -4.23
N LEU A 168 4.08 24.42 -5.04
CA LEU A 168 5.28 24.83 -5.75
C LEU A 168 4.98 25.47 -7.13
N PHE A 169 4.03 24.88 -7.87
CA PHE A 169 3.76 25.26 -9.26
C PHE A 169 2.44 26.00 -9.40
N PRO A 170 2.36 27.08 -10.24
CA PRO A 170 1.13 27.81 -10.46
C PRO A 170 0.11 27.08 -11.32
N VAL A 171 0.57 26.09 -12.11
CA VAL A 171 -0.25 25.23 -12.99
C VAL A 171 0.29 23.81 -12.91
N ILE A 172 -0.60 22.82 -12.93
CA ILE A 172 -0.24 21.41 -12.88
C ILE A 172 -0.50 20.74 -14.24
N PRO A 173 0.55 20.46 -15.03
CA PRO A 173 0.42 19.60 -16.20
C PRO A 173 0.26 18.16 -15.75
N LEU A 174 -0.89 17.55 -16.07
CA LEU A 174 -1.27 16.25 -15.52
C LEU A 174 -1.47 15.20 -16.63
N ALA A 175 -0.58 14.20 -16.66
CA ALA A 175 -0.74 13.02 -17.48
C ALA A 175 -1.82 12.10 -16.91
N GLY A 176 -2.58 11.40 -17.76
CA GLY A 176 -3.63 10.46 -17.33
C GLY A 176 -4.78 11.11 -16.55
N SER A 177 -5.08 12.40 -16.81
CA SER A 177 -6.03 13.21 -16.02
C SER A 177 -7.44 12.61 -15.93
N THR A 178 -7.85 11.78 -16.89
CA THR A 178 -9.16 11.12 -16.96
C THR A 178 -9.18 9.72 -16.35
N ALA A 179 -8.03 9.13 -16.02
CA ALA A 179 -7.95 7.82 -15.39
C ALA A 179 -8.73 7.81 -14.06
N ARG A 180 -9.50 6.74 -13.84
CA ARG A 180 -10.40 6.61 -12.68
C ARG A 180 -9.76 5.81 -11.58
N PHE A 181 -9.94 6.26 -10.33
CA PHE A 181 -9.44 5.64 -9.11
C PHE A 181 -10.55 5.56 -8.07
N GLN A 182 -10.45 4.56 -7.21
CA GLN A 182 -11.35 4.39 -6.07
C GLN A 182 -10.53 4.31 -4.77
N PRO A 183 -9.97 5.46 -4.32
CA PRO A 183 -8.99 5.52 -3.22
C PRO A 183 -9.50 4.86 -1.95
N VAL A 184 -8.64 4.13 -1.27
CA VAL A 184 -8.95 3.45 -0.01
C VAL A 184 -8.09 4.00 1.13
N TRP A 185 -8.70 4.18 2.32
CA TRP A 185 -7.98 4.63 3.50
C TRP A 185 -7.06 3.53 4.05
N VAL A 186 -5.85 3.91 4.45
CA VAL A 186 -4.83 2.97 4.95
C VAL A 186 -5.29 2.18 6.18
N GLU A 187 -6.11 2.79 7.06
CA GLU A 187 -6.65 2.10 8.22
C GLU A 187 -7.68 1.02 7.85
N ASP A 188 -8.46 1.24 6.79
CA ASP A 188 -9.37 0.22 6.27
C ASP A 188 -8.60 -0.96 5.67
N VAL A 189 -7.50 -0.66 4.95
CA VAL A 189 -6.58 -1.69 4.43
C VAL A 189 -5.94 -2.48 5.57
N ALA A 190 -5.44 -1.81 6.61
CA ALA A 190 -4.84 -2.46 7.77
C ALA A 190 -5.88 -3.32 8.53
N SER A 191 -7.12 -2.83 8.66
CA SER A 191 -8.24 -3.59 9.24
C SER A 191 -8.58 -4.83 8.42
N ALA A 192 -8.57 -4.71 7.08
CA ALA A 192 -8.80 -5.84 6.18
C ALA A 192 -7.72 -6.93 6.30
N LEU A 193 -6.45 -6.52 6.44
CA LEU A 193 -5.36 -7.45 6.69
C LEU A 193 -5.52 -8.21 8.00
N VAL A 194 -5.89 -7.49 9.08
CA VAL A 194 -6.17 -8.13 10.37
C VAL A 194 -7.37 -9.07 10.26
N ARG A 195 -8.44 -8.67 9.59
CA ARG A 195 -9.61 -9.53 9.38
C ARG A 195 -9.24 -10.78 8.57
N CYS A 196 -8.42 -10.65 7.54
CA CYS A 196 -7.90 -11.79 6.81
C CYS A 196 -7.08 -12.74 7.69
N LEU A 197 -6.29 -12.22 8.63
CA LEU A 197 -5.54 -13.04 9.59
C LEU A 197 -6.48 -13.81 10.53
N GLU A 198 -7.50 -13.15 11.08
CA GLU A 198 -8.42 -13.69 12.09
C GLU A 198 -9.42 -14.71 11.51
N ASP A 199 -9.89 -14.49 10.28
CA ASP A 199 -10.99 -15.25 9.67
C ASP A 199 -10.48 -16.25 8.63
N LYS A 200 -10.53 -17.53 8.97
CA LYS A 200 -10.16 -18.63 8.07
C LYS A 200 -11.06 -18.73 6.83
N ALA A 201 -12.28 -18.17 6.88
CA ALA A 201 -13.15 -18.16 5.70
C ALA A 201 -12.62 -17.29 4.55
N THR A 202 -11.58 -16.51 4.80
CA THR A 202 -10.87 -15.70 3.80
C THR A 202 -9.80 -16.48 3.03
N ILE A 203 -9.46 -17.69 3.46
CA ILE A 203 -8.45 -18.54 2.81
C ILE A 203 -8.94 -18.91 1.39
N GLY A 204 -8.03 -18.86 0.43
CA GLY A 204 -8.32 -19.12 -0.98
C GLY A 204 -9.02 -17.95 -1.70
N LYS A 205 -9.23 -16.82 -1.03
CA LYS A 205 -9.98 -15.69 -1.60
C LYS A 205 -9.12 -14.46 -1.86
N THR A 206 -9.56 -13.70 -2.86
CA THR A 206 -9.04 -12.37 -3.19
C THR A 206 -10.13 -11.34 -2.91
N TYR A 207 -9.76 -10.23 -2.26
CA TYR A 207 -10.65 -9.11 -1.92
C TYR A 207 -10.16 -7.82 -2.58
N GLU A 208 -11.08 -7.04 -3.15
CA GLU A 208 -10.79 -5.71 -3.67
C GLU A 208 -10.99 -4.68 -2.57
N ALA A 209 -9.90 -4.03 -2.15
CA ALA A 209 -9.95 -3.00 -1.11
C ALA A 209 -10.05 -1.62 -1.77
N CYS A 210 -11.27 -1.13 -1.85
CA CYS A 210 -11.61 0.16 -2.47
C CYS A 210 -12.41 1.02 -1.50
N GLY A 211 -12.29 2.34 -1.65
CA GLY A 211 -13.12 3.31 -0.93
C GLY A 211 -14.55 3.38 -1.51
N PRO A 212 -15.42 4.20 -0.91
CA PRO A 212 -16.83 4.27 -1.35
C PRO A 212 -17.03 5.12 -2.63
N GLU A 213 -16.05 5.92 -3.05
CA GLU A 213 -16.20 6.91 -4.10
C GLU A 213 -15.16 6.74 -5.21
N VAL A 214 -15.58 6.98 -6.45
CA VAL A 214 -14.72 6.96 -7.63
C VAL A 214 -14.39 8.37 -8.08
N PHE A 215 -13.13 8.65 -8.33
CA PHE A 215 -12.62 9.94 -8.78
C PHE A 215 -11.77 9.79 -10.04
N THR A 216 -11.76 10.81 -10.89
CA THR A 216 -10.70 10.94 -11.89
C THR A 216 -9.41 11.43 -11.23
N LEU A 217 -8.25 11.14 -11.84
CA LEU A 217 -6.97 11.67 -11.34
C LEU A 217 -7.00 13.19 -11.21
N LYS A 218 -7.61 13.89 -12.18
CA LYS A 218 -7.81 15.35 -12.13
C LYS A 218 -8.57 15.78 -10.86
N GLN A 219 -9.65 15.08 -10.50
CA GLN A 219 -10.42 15.37 -9.29
C GLN A 219 -9.59 15.15 -8.02
N LEU A 220 -8.82 14.05 -7.96
CA LEU A 220 -7.95 13.76 -6.81
C LEU A 220 -6.87 14.84 -6.63
N VAL A 221 -6.25 15.27 -7.73
CA VAL A 221 -5.26 16.35 -7.72
C VAL A 221 -5.91 17.67 -7.27
N GLN A 222 -7.12 17.99 -7.76
CA GLN A 222 -7.86 19.19 -7.35
C GLN A 222 -8.19 19.15 -5.85
N LEU A 223 -8.66 18.00 -5.34
CA LEU A 223 -8.96 17.82 -3.91
C LEU A 223 -7.70 17.95 -3.05
N ALA A 224 -6.55 17.42 -3.49
CA ALA A 224 -5.29 17.58 -2.78
C ALA A 224 -4.89 19.06 -2.62
N GLY A 225 -5.07 19.88 -3.67
CA GLY A 225 -4.85 21.33 -3.62
C GLY A 225 -5.85 22.04 -2.71
N ARG A 226 -7.13 21.71 -2.85
CA ARG A 226 -8.20 22.27 -2.04
C ARG A 226 -7.97 22.01 -0.54
N TYR A 227 -7.76 20.77 -0.16
CA TYR A 227 -7.56 20.40 1.24
C TYR A 227 -6.26 20.92 1.83
N SER A 228 -5.23 21.14 1.01
CA SER A 228 -3.98 21.74 1.48
C SER A 228 -4.00 23.27 1.54
N GLY A 229 -5.15 23.91 1.25
CA GLY A 229 -5.36 25.36 1.36
C GLY A 229 -4.63 26.16 0.27
N VAL A 230 -4.23 25.55 -0.83
CA VAL A 230 -3.58 26.23 -1.95
C VAL A 230 -4.59 27.13 -2.66
N ASN A 231 -4.20 28.40 -2.95
CA ASN A 231 -5.04 29.36 -3.65
C ASN A 231 -6.40 29.53 -2.96
N ASP A 232 -6.36 29.86 -1.67
CA ASP A 232 -7.56 30.05 -0.82
C ASP A 232 -8.53 28.85 -0.81
N GLY A 233 -8.00 27.66 -1.05
CA GLY A 233 -8.78 26.41 -1.07
C GLY A 233 -9.41 26.07 -2.42
N GLU A 234 -9.06 26.78 -3.49
CA GLU A 234 -9.52 26.45 -4.85
C GLU A 234 -8.57 25.46 -5.54
N GLY A 235 -7.29 25.40 -5.09
CA GLY A 235 -6.22 24.67 -5.75
C GLY A 235 -5.68 25.38 -6.98
N ARG A 236 -4.77 24.74 -7.70
CA ARG A 236 -4.18 25.28 -8.95
C ARG A 236 -4.90 24.77 -10.18
N PRO A 237 -4.86 25.52 -11.30
CA PRO A 237 -5.35 25.03 -12.59
C PRO A 237 -4.62 23.75 -13.02
N ILE A 238 -5.39 22.75 -13.47
CA ILE A 238 -4.89 21.46 -13.90
C ILE A 238 -5.13 21.31 -15.39
N ILE A 239 -4.06 21.14 -16.15
CA ILE A 239 -4.08 20.97 -17.62
C ILE A 239 -3.76 19.51 -17.92
N GLY A 240 -4.73 18.78 -18.49
CA GLY A 240 -4.50 17.41 -18.97
C GLY A 240 -3.53 17.38 -20.15
N LEU A 241 -2.53 16.51 -20.09
CA LEU A 241 -1.57 16.34 -21.15
C LEU A 241 -2.06 15.29 -22.17
N PRO A 242 -1.89 15.54 -23.48
CA PRO A 242 -2.02 14.51 -24.51
C PRO A 242 -0.99 13.38 -24.29
N ASP A 243 -1.33 12.15 -24.70
CA ASP A 243 -0.52 10.94 -24.46
C ASP A 243 0.95 11.07 -24.86
N ALA A 244 1.23 11.70 -26.02
CA ALA A 244 2.61 11.89 -26.48
C ALA A 244 3.44 12.76 -25.52
N LEU A 245 2.87 13.85 -25.02
CA LEU A 245 3.52 14.74 -24.05
C LEU A 245 3.60 14.07 -22.67
N ALA A 246 2.58 13.32 -22.28
CA ALA A 246 2.56 12.54 -21.05
C ALA A 246 3.71 11.51 -21.02
N ARG A 247 3.92 10.79 -22.13
CA ARG A 247 5.01 9.81 -22.25
C ARG A 247 6.39 10.47 -22.24
N LEU A 248 6.54 11.63 -22.89
CA LEU A 248 7.78 12.41 -22.84
C LEU A 248 8.07 12.89 -21.41
N GLN A 249 7.04 13.42 -20.74
CA GLN A 249 7.17 13.84 -19.32
C GLN A 249 7.60 12.69 -18.42
N ALA A 250 6.95 11.52 -18.53
CA ALA A 250 7.29 10.34 -17.75
C ALA A 250 8.73 9.87 -18.05
N ALA A 251 9.16 9.84 -19.30
CA ALA A 251 10.52 9.48 -19.67
C ALA A 251 11.56 10.42 -19.08
N LEU A 252 11.30 11.73 -19.05
CA LEU A 252 12.18 12.70 -18.41
C LEU A 252 12.23 12.52 -16.89
N MET A 253 11.09 12.21 -16.25
CA MET A 253 11.04 11.93 -14.81
C MET A 253 11.79 10.64 -14.42
N GLU A 254 11.79 9.63 -15.29
CA GLU A 254 12.55 8.39 -15.09
C GLU A 254 14.08 8.61 -15.15
N LEU A 255 14.57 9.68 -15.78
CA LEU A 255 15.99 10.03 -15.83
C LEU A 255 16.46 10.78 -14.58
N ALA A 256 15.54 11.33 -13.79
CA ALA A 256 15.89 12.02 -12.56
C ALA A 256 16.38 11.04 -11.49
N PRO A 257 17.37 11.43 -10.65
CA PRO A 257 17.83 10.56 -9.58
C PRO A 257 16.73 10.35 -8.52
N GLY A 258 16.54 9.12 -8.07
CA GLY A 258 15.55 8.75 -7.05
C GLY A 258 14.33 8.05 -7.64
N GLU A 259 13.26 7.93 -6.83
CA GLU A 259 11.98 7.37 -7.30
C GLU A 259 11.25 8.42 -8.17
N PRO A 260 10.90 8.11 -9.42
CA PRO A 260 10.18 9.05 -10.27
C PRO A 260 8.76 9.29 -9.71
N ILE A 261 8.26 10.52 -9.83
CA ILE A 261 6.87 10.85 -9.45
C ILE A 261 5.89 10.09 -10.35
N MET A 262 6.26 9.91 -11.62
CA MET A 262 5.48 9.17 -12.62
C MET A 262 6.43 8.46 -13.58
N SER A 263 6.11 7.22 -13.94
CA SER A 263 6.82 6.42 -14.92
C SER A 263 5.93 6.09 -16.12
N ARG A 264 6.54 5.62 -17.22
CA ARG A 264 5.79 5.12 -18.37
C ARG A 264 4.92 3.93 -18.03
N ASP A 265 5.35 3.06 -17.09
CA ASP A 265 4.56 1.94 -16.61
C ASP A 265 3.33 2.40 -15.81
N ASN A 266 3.43 3.52 -15.07
CA ASN A 266 2.27 4.14 -14.42
C ASN A 266 1.25 4.66 -15.44
N LEU A 267 1.71 5.25 -16.57
CA LEU A 267 0.81 5.66 -17.65
C LEU A 267 0.13 4.45 -18.30
N ASP A 268 0.85 3.36 -18.47
CA ASP A 268 0.27 2.13 -18.99
C ASP A 268 -0.75 1.53 -17.99
N ALA A 269 -0.48 1.57 -16.69
CA ALA A 269 -1.45 1.17 -15.67
C ALA A 269 -2.75 2.01 -15.71
N MET A 270 -2.66 3.30 -16.04
CA MET A 270 -3.80 4.22 -16.14
C MET A 270 -4.68 4.00 -17.39
N LYS A 271 -4.31 3.12 -18.31
CA LYS A 271 -5.17 2.73 -19.44
C LYS A 271 -6.35 1.85 -19.01
N ALA A 272 -6.27 1.26 -17.83
CA ALA A 272 -7.36 0.54 -17.18
C ALA A 272 -7.77 1.31 -15.92
N ASP A 273 -9.07 1.34 -15.63
CA ASP A 273 -9.60 1.98 -14.43
C ASP A 273 -9.10 1.26 -13.17
N ASN A 274 -8.67 2.02 -12.17
CA ASN A 274 -8.30 1.51 -10.85
C ASN A 274 -9.51 1.57 -9.91
N VAL A 275 -10.58 0.85 -10.29
CA VAL A 275 -11.90 0.82 -9.65
C VAL A 275 -12.28 -0.63 -9.41
N ALA A 276 -13.03 -0.91 -8.35
CA ALA A 276 -13.52 -2.25 -8.05
C ALA A 276 -14.23 -2.87 -9.25
N SER A 277 -13.93 -4.12 -9.56
CA SER A 277 -14.49 -4.83 -10.72
C SER A 277 -15.96 -5.23 -10.51
N GLY A 278 -16.40 -5.32 -9.25
CA GLY A 278 -17.69 -5.89 -8.88
C GLY A 278 -17.76 -7.42 -9.00
N ALA A 279 -16.71 -8.06 -9.49
CA ALA A 279 -16.63 -9.51 -9.64
C ALA A 279 -16.03 -10.21 -8.41
N LEU A 280 -15.24 -9.49 -7.62
CA LEU A 280 -14.61 -9.99 -6.39
C LEU A 280 -15.23 -9.30 -5.16
N PRO A 281 -15.23 -9.97 -3.99
CA PRO A 281 -15.73 -9.36 -2.76
C PRO A 281 -14.91 -8.12 -2.37
N GLY A 282 -15.59 -7.08 -1.86
CA GLY A 282 -15.00 -5.85 -1.34
C GLY A 282 -14.73 -5.90 0.16
N LEU A 283 -14.42 -4.74 0.74
CA LEU A 283 -14.19 -4.58 2.18
C LEU A 283 -15.41 -4.91 3.03
N GLU A 284 -16.62 -4.69 2.51
CA GLU A 284 -17.88 -5.00 3.18
C GLU A 284 -18.01 -6.50 3.48
N ALA A 285 -17.48 -7.37 2.61
CA ALA A 285 -17.46 -8.82 2.83
C ALA A 285 -16.53 -9.22 4.00
N LEU A 286 -15.62 -8.32 4.41
CA LEU A 286 -14.78 -8.45 5.60
C LEU A 286 -15.39 -7.74 6.83
N GLY A 287 -16.61 -7.21 6.71
CA GLY A 287 -17.28 -6.44 7.77
C GLY A 287 -16.72 -5.04 7.97
N ILE A 288 -16.07 -4.47 6.96
CA ILE A 288 -15.45 -3.13 7.00
C ILE A 288 -16.26 -2.19 6.12
N THR A 289 -16.76 -1.09 6.70
CA THR A 289 -17.36 0.00 5.94
C THR A 289 -16.25 0.94 5.46
N PRO A 290 -16.06 1.08 4.12
CA PRO A 290 -14.98 1.91 3.59
C PRO A 290 -15.14 3.38 3.95
N SER A 291 -14.05 4.02 4.34
CA SER A 291 -14.02 5.44 4.73
C SER A 291 -13.93 6.36 3.52
N ALA A 292 -14.76 7.42 3.51
CA ALA A 292 -14.76 8.40 2.43
C ALA A 292 -13.49 9.29 2.47
N LEU A 293 -12.91 9.55 1.28
CA LEU A 293 -11.73 10.40 1.16
C LEU A 293 -11.97 11.81 1.72
N GLY A 294 -13.14 12.38 1.45
CA GLY A 294 -13.52 13.70 1.93
C GLY A 294 -13.65 13.83 3.46
N ALA A 295 -13.87 12.70 4.16
CA ALA A 295 -13.92 12.67 5.62
C ALA A 295 -12.53 12.64 6.28
N ILE A 296 -11.50 12.15 5.59
CA ILE A 296 -10.17 11.88 6.16
C ILE A 296 -9.09 12.83 5.63
N ALA A 297 -9.03 13.03 4.32
CA ALA A 297 -7.92 13.77 3.69
C ALA A 297 -7.76 15.23 4.17
N PRO A 298 -8.83 15.99 4.49
CA PRO A 298 -8.69 17.35 5.00
C PRO A 298 -7.90 17.44 6.30
N PHE A 299 -7.94 16.41 7.15
CA PHE A 299 -7.28 16.43 8.46
C PHE A 299 -5.76 16.34 8.37
N TYR A 300 -5.20 15.71 7.35
CA TYR A 300 -3.76 15.59 7.23
C TYR A 300 -3.14 16.45 6.12
N LEU A 301 -3.89 16.78 5.07
CA LEU A 301 -3.41 17.65 4.00
C LEU A 301 -3.47 19.15 4.38
N GLY A 302 -4.40 19.53 5.27
CA GLY A 302 -4.60 20.91 5.68
C GLY A 302 -3.53 21.45 6.62
N ALA A 303 -3.34 22.77 6.64
CA ALA A 303 -2.41 23.44 7.54
C ALA A 303 -2.76 23.22 9.03
N GLN A 304 -4.02 22.93 9.35
CA GLN A 304 -4.47 22.56 10.69
C GLN A 304 -4.13 21.11 11.05
N GLY A 305 -3.97 20.22 10.06
CA GLY A 305 -3.64 18.80 10.28
C GLY A 305 -2.31 18.59 10.98
N LEU A 306 -1.29 19.36 10.62
CA LEU A 306 0.03 19.35 11.31
C LEU A 306 -0.09 19.83 12.77
N ARG A 307 -0.92 20.84 13.06
CA ARG A 307 -1.12 21.37 14.42
C ARG A 307 -2.01 20.46 15.27
N SER A 308 -3.09 19.91 14.71
CA SER A 308 -3.99 18.99 15.43
C SER A 308 -3.31 17.64 15.70
N GLY A 309 -2.49 17.12 14.78
CA GLY A 309 -1.68 15.93 15.00
C GLY A 309 -0.62 16.11 16.11
N LEU A 310 0.01 17.27 16.18
CA LEU A 310 0.94 17.63 17.29
C LEU A 310 0.19 17.81 18.62
N MET A 311 -1.01 18.41 18.62
CA MET A 311 -1.84 18.55 19.81
C MET A 311 -2.34 17.19 20.31
N ALA A 312 -2.83 16.31 19.42
CA ALA A 312 -3.24 14.96 19.78
C ALA A 312 -2.07 14.15 20.37
N LYS A 313 -0.89 14.23 19.76
CA LYS A 313 0.33 13.60 20.29
C LYS A 313 0.78 14.19 21.64
N ARG A 314 0.56 15.48 21.88
CA ARG A 314 0.82 16.12 23.19
C ARG A 314 -0.17 15.69 24.26
N MET A 315 -1.44 15.53 23.91
CA MET A 315 -2.47 15.04 24.83
C MET A 315 -2.24 13.57 25.22
N THR A 316 -1.89 12.72 24.27
CA THR A 316 -1.56 11.30 24.54
C THR A 316 -0.22 11.14 25.29
N ALA A 317 0.70 12.10 25.18
CA ALA A 317 1.96 12.06 25.93
C ALA A 317 1.85 12.48 27.42
N GLY A 318 0.62 12.75 27.93
CA GLY A 318 0.40 13.02 29.35
C GLY A 318 1.11 14.25 29.90
N ARG A 319 1.46 15.21 29.06
CA ARG A 319 2.10 16.48 29.46
C ARG A 319 1.02 17.57 29.57
N PHE A 320 0.22 17.45 30.62
CA PHE A 320 -0.54 18.53 31.24
C PHE A 320 -0.53 18.31 32.74
#